data_b45a9be5f4b8d792c8e6c471b74ec099
#
_entry.id   b45a9be5f4b8d792c8e6c471b74ec099
#
_cell.length_a   1.000
_cell.length_b   1.000
_cell.length_c   1.000
_cell.angle_alpha   90.00
_cell.angle_beta   90.00
_cell.angle_gamma   90.00
#
_symmetry.space_group_name_H-M   'P 1'
#
loop_
_entity.id
_entity.type
_entity.pdbx_description
1 polymer ?
#
loop_
_entity_poly.entity_id
_entity_poly.type
_entity_poly.pdbx_seq_one_letter_code
_entity_poly.pdbx_strand_id
1 'polypeptide(L)'
;MSKVTVVGAGNVGATCANVLAVNEVANEVCLIDIKEGFAEGKAMDIMQTAQLMGFDTVVEGVTNDYSRTAGSDVVIITSGLPRKPGMTREELIGVNAGIVKSVCDQVLKYSPNAILVVVSNPMDTMAYLTLHALGLPRNRVIGMGGALDSARLKYFLSQALKCNANDVDGFVIGGHGDTTMIPLTSYTTYKGINVSEFLSPEELENVVKSTMVGGATLTGLLGTSAWMAPGAAAASVAEAIIKDQKKMIPCSAALEGEYGMKDITIGVPCIIGKNGIEKILELNISEEERAKLHESEAAVRKTTAILKELNVL
;
A
#
# COMPACT_ATOMS: atom_id res chain seq x y z
N MET A 1 -18.67 -15.72 -5.65
CA MET A 1 -18.28 -14.53 -6.44
C MET A 1 -17.29 -13.74 -5.61
N SER A 2 -16.16 -13.32 -6.20
CA SER A 2 -15.17 -12.52 -5.49
C SER A 2 -15.59 -11.05 -5.46
N LYS A 3 -15.35 -10.40 -4.32
CA LYS A 3 -15.69 -9.00 -4.10
C LYS A 3 -14.55 -8.24 -3.44
N VAL A 4 -14.26 -7.06 -3.97
CA VAL A 4 -13.32 -6.11 -3.37
C VAL A 4 -14.06 -4.82 -3.04
N THR A 5 -13.91 -4.33 -1.82
CA THR A 5 -14.37 -3.00 -1.43
C THR A 5 -13.21 -2.02 -1.40
N VAL A 6 -13.39 -0.83 -1.98
CA VAL A 6 -12.46 0.30 -1.88
C VAL A 6 -13.14 1.42 -1.09
N VAL A 7 -12.60 1.75 0.07
CA VAL A 7 -13.12 2.82 0.94
C VAL A 7 -12.34 4.11 0.71
N GLY A 8 -13.06 5.12 0.25
CA GLY A 8 -12.53 6.40 -0.23
C GLY A 8 -12.53 6.45 -1.75
N ALA A 9 -13.41 7.25 -2.36
CA ALA A 9 -13.53 7.44 -3.81
C ALA A 9 -12.67 8.60 -4.34
N GLY A 10 -11.68 9.03 -3.57
CA GLY A 10 -10.68 10.00 -4.02
C GLY A 10 -9.86 9.47 -5.19
N ASN A 11 -8.86 10.25 -5.65
CA ASN A 11 -8.06 9.88 -6.82
C ASN A 11 -7.42 8.49 -6.70
N VAL A 12 -6.87 8.13 -5.54
CA VAL A 12 -6.24 6.82 -5.32
C VAL A 12 -7.28 5.71 -5.38
N GLY A 13 -8.40 5.86 -4.65
CA GLY A 13 -9.44 4.82 -4.59
C GLY A 13 -10.14 4.61 -5.93
N ALA A 14 -10.47 5.70 -6.65
CA ALA A 14 -11.05 5.59 -7.99
C ALA A 14 -10.09 4.94 -9.00
N THR A 15 -8.78 5.28 -8.93
CA THR A 15 -7.77 4.61 -9.75
C THR A 15 -7.65 3.13 -9.39
N CYS A 16 -7.67 2.80 -8.10
CA CYS A 16 -7.64 1.40 -7.65
C CYS A 16 -8.86 0.62 -8.18
N ALA A 17 -10.06 1.17 -8.03
CA ALA A 17 -11.30 0.56 -8.54
C ALA A 17 -11.25 0.35 -10.06
N ASN A 18 -10.75 1.34 -10.80
CA ASN A 18 -10.58 1.22 -12.25
C ASN A 18 -9.57 0.11 -12.63
N VAL A 19 -8.41 0.03 -11.96
CA VAL A 19 -7.41 -1.02 -12.23
C VAL A 19 -7.95 -2.40 -11.89
N LEU A 20 -8.70 -2.54 -10.77
CA LEU A 20 -9.36 -3.79 -10.39
C LEU A 20 -10.37 -4.23 -11.46
N ALA A 21 -11.14 -3.30 -11.99
CA ALA A 21 -12.15 -3.57 -13.03
C ALA A 21 -11.50 -3.99 -14.34
N VAL A 22 -10.58 -3.17 -14.87
CA VAL A 22 -9.91 -3.43 -16.16
C VAL A 22 -9.13 -4.75 -16.17
N ASN A 23 -8.53 -5.13 -15.04
CA ASN A 23 -7.79 -6.39 -14.91
C ASN A 23 -8.68 -7.57 -14.48
N GLU A 24 -9.98 -7.36 -14.36
CA GLU A 24 -10.96 -8.38 -13.92
C GLU A 24 -10.47 -9.14 -12.68
N VAL A 25 -10.01 -8.38 -11.67
CA VAL A 25 -9.46 -8.94 -10.43
C VAL A 25 -10.53 -9.63 -9.61
N ALA A 26 -11.73 -9.05 -9.58
CA ALA A 26 -12.90 -9.57 -8.87
C ALA A 26 -14.15 -9.44 -9.72
N ASN A 27 -15.19 -10.18 -9.37
CA ASN A 27 -16.50 -10.07 -10.04
C ASN A 27 -17.20 -8.74 -9.71
N GLU A 28 -16.97 -8.23 -8.49
CA GLU A 28 -17.61 -7.01 -7.98
C GLU A 28 -16.58 -6.13 -7.27
N VAL A 29 -16.62 -4.83 -7.56
CA VAL A 29 -15.89 -3.79 -6.85
C VAL A 29 -16.91 -2.80 -6.26
N CYS A 30 -16.95 -2.71 -4.93
CA CYS A 30 -17.74 -1.70 -4.23
C CYS A 30 -16.84 -0.49 -3.90
N LEU A 31 -17.13 0.65 -4.48
CA LEU A 31 -16.46 1.91 -4.20
C LEU A 31 -17.34 2.75 -3.26
N ILE A 32 -16.88 3.01 -2.04
CA ILE A 32 -17.65 3.74 -1.03
C ILE A 32 -16.98 5.05 -0.62
N ASP A 33 -17.76 6.10 -0.46
CA ASP A 33 -17.30 7.39 0.07
C ASP A 33 -18.40 8.00 0.96
N ILE A 34 -18.01 8.91 1.85
CA ILE A 34 -18.95 9.67 2.70
C ILE A 34 -19.57 10.85 1.95
N LYS A 35 -18.95 11.31 0.87
CA LYS A 35 -19.44 12.43 0.07
C LYS A 35 -20.53 11.97 -0.87
N GLU A 36 -21.73 12.53 -0.70
CA GLU A 36 -22.93 12.17 -1.46
C GLU A 36 -22.71 12.21 -2.97
N GLY A 37 -23.08 11.14 -3.66
CA GLY A 37 -23.02 10.99 -5.12
C GLY A 37 -21.60 10.85 -5.70
N PHE A 38 -20.55 10.99 -4.86
CA PHE A 38 -19.19 11.04 -5.38
C PHE A 38 -18.68 9.66 -5.83
N ALA A 39 -18.90 8.64 -5.01
CA ALA A 39 -18.53 7.28 -5.37
C ALA A 39 -19.39 6.75 -6.54
N GLU A 40 -20.67 7.05 -6.55
CA GLU A 40 -21.60 6.70 -7.63
C GLU A 40 -21.16 7.30 -8.97
N GLY A 41 -20.78 8.60 -8.97
CA GLY A 41 -20.27 9.27 -10.15
C GLY A 41 -18.99 8.63 -10.68
N LYS A 42 -18.03 8.29 -9.78
CA LYS A 42 -16.79 7.61 -10.15
C LYS A 42 -17.04 6.19 -10.68
N ALA A 43 -17.92 5.43 -10.06
CA ALA A 43 -18.27 4.09 -10.51
C ALA A 43 -18.97 4.13 -11.88
N MET A 44 -19.89 5.07 -12.09
CA MET A 44 -20.55 5.25 -13.38
C MET A 44 -19.54 5.59 -14.49
N ASP A 45 -18.59 6.47 -14.23
CA ASP A 45 -17.52 6.84 -15.18
C ASP A 45 -16.65 5.62 -15.55
N ILE A 46 -16.24 4.83 -14.56
CA ILE A 46 -15.51 3.57 -14.77
C ILE A 46 -16.36 2.59 -15.60
N MET A 47 -17.62 2.36 -15.25
CA MET A 47 -18.50 1.41 -15.96
C MET A 47 -18.77 1.82 -17.40
N GLN A 48 -18.77 3.10 -17.74
CA GLN A 48 -18.86 3.57 -19.13
C GLN A 48 -17.64 3.16 -19.98
N THR A 49 -16.51 2.82 -19.36
CA THR A 49 -15.34 2.31 -20.08
C THR A 49 -15.38 0.80 -20.32
N ALA A 50 -16.32 0.06 -19.71
CA ALA A 50 -16.34 -1.41 -19.73
C ALA A 50 -16.33 -1.99 -21.14
N GLN A 51 -17.23 -1.51 -22.02
CA GLN A 51 -17.26 -1.96 -23.41
C GLN A 51 -16.03 -1.54 -24.21
N LEU A 52 -15.46 -0.37 -23.91
CA LEU A 52 -14.25 0.14 -24.61
C LEU A 52 -12.99 -0.61 -24.21
N MET A 53 -12.89 -1.05 -22.96
CA MET A 53 -11.73 -1.72 -22.38
C MET A 53 -11.90 -3.24 -22.25
N GLY A 54 -13.10 -3.76 -22.49
CA GLY A 54 -13.38 -5.19 -22.59
C GLY A 54 -13.38 -5.92 -21.25
N PHE A 55 -14.02 -5.35 -20.20
CA PHE A 55 -14.13 -6.03 -18.91
C PHE A 55 -15.61 -6.19 -18.48
N ASP A 56 -15.89 -7.23 -17.67
CA ASP A 56 -17.22 -7.56 -17.14
C ASP A 56 -17.35 -7.33 -15.63
N THR A 57 -16.30 -6.93 -14.94
CA THR A 57 -16.33 -6.58 -13.50
C THR A 57 -17.36 -5.49 -13.25
N VAL A 58 -18.28 -5.73 -12.31
CA VAL A 58 -19.27 -4.72 -11.89
C VAL A 58 -18.65 -3.78 -10.87
N VAL A 59 -18.64 -2.48 -11.15
CA VAL A 59 -18.23 -1.45 -10.19
C VAL A 59 -19.46 -0.70 -9.71
N GLU A 60 -19.74 -0.81 -8.41
CA GLU A 60 -20.83 -0.09 -7.75
C GLU A 60 -20.29 1.04 -6.89
N GLY A 61 -20.80 2.25 -7.05
CA GLY A 61 -20.52 3.38 -6.17
C GLY A 61 -21.59 3.53 -5.10
N VAL A 62 -21.19 3.85 -3.87
CA VAL A 62 -22.11 3.91 -2.73
C VAL A 62 -21.76 5.08 -1.81
N THR A 63 -22.75 5.87 -1.42
CA THR A 63 -22.59 6.91 -0.41
C THR A 63 -22.89 6.36 0.99
N ASN A 64 -21.86 6.25 1.82
CA ASN A 64 -21.93 5.98 3.28
C ASN A 64 -22.79 4.77 3.71
N ASP A 65 -23.13 3.87 2.80
CA ASP A 65 -23.86 2.64 3.10
C ASP A 65 -22.93 1.43 3.16
N TYR A 66 -22.35 1.18 4.32
CA TYR A 66 -21.44 0.06 4.54
C TYR A 66 -22.10 -1.32 4.43
N SER A 67 -23.44 -1.43 4.43
CA SER A 67 -24.11 -2.71 4.18
C SER A 67 -23.79 -3.27 2.79
N ARG A 68 -23.46 -2.40 1.84
CA ARG A 68 -23.06 -2.75 0.48
C ARG A 68 -21.65 -3.38 0.41
N THR A 69 -20.85 -3.24 1.47
CA THR A 69 -19.55 -3.90 1.57
C THR A 69 -19.66 -5.38 1.98
N ALA A 70 -20.84 -5.86 2.29
CA ALA A 70 -21.06 -7.22 2.77
C ALA A 70 -20.47 -8.27 1.83
N GLY A 71 -19.79 -9.28 2.41
CA GLY A 71 -19.19 -10.38 1.68
C GLY A 71 -17.90 -10.01 0.92
N SER A 72 -17.25 -8.90 1.24
CA SER A 72 -15.95 -8.57 0.65
C SER A 72 -14.85 -9.52 1.11
N ASP A 73 -14.09 -10.04 0.16
CA ASP A 73 -12.88 -10.84 0.42
C ASP A 73 -11.71 -9.94 0.81
N VAL A 74 -11.61 -8.77 0.16
CA VAL A 74 -10.57 -7.76 0.40
C VAL A 74 -11.21 -6.39 0.55
N VAL A 75 -10.73 -5.62 1.52
CA VAL A 75 -11.09 -4.21 1.68
C VAL A 75 -9.85 -3.35 1.63
N ILE A 76 -9.84 -2.39 0.71
CA ILE A 76 -8.74 -1.45 0.51
C ILE A 76 -9.15 -0.11 1.14
N ILE A 77 -8.37 0.37 2.11
CA ILE A 77 -8.66 1.58 2.86
C ILE A 77 -7.78 2.70 2.34
N THR A 78 -8.36 3.55 1.49
CA THR A 78 -7.70 4.75 0.95
C THR A 78 -8.23 6.04 1.58
N SER A 79 -9.20 5.92 2.47
CA SER A 79 -9.82 7.04 3.18
C SER A 79 -8.84 7.68 4.18
N GLY A 80 -8.82 8.98 4.21
CA GLY A 80 -7.95 9.77 5.08
C GLY A 80 -7.76 11.17 4.52
N LEU A 81 -7.29 12.08 5.35
CA LEU A 81 -6.96 13.43 4.92
C LEU A 81 -5.49 13.50 4.51
N PRO A 82 -5.17 14.18 3.39
CA PRO A 82 -3.80 14.56 3.09
C PRO A 82 -3.32 15.63 4.09
N ARG A 83 -2.01 15.67 4.33
CA ARG A 83 -1.43 16.70 5.18
C ARG A 83 -1.69 18.09 4.59
N LYS A 84 -2.31 18.97 5.38
CA LYS A 84 -2.54 20.37 4.99
C LYS A 84 -1.37 21.25 5.44
N PRO A 85 -1.12 22.39 4.77
CA PRO A 85 -0.17 23.38 5.26
C PRO A 85 -0.49 23.80 6.70
N GLY A 86 0.51 23.83 7.58
CA GLY A 86 0.36 24.15 8.99
C GLY A 86 -0.08 23.00 9.90
N MET A 87 -0.51 21.87 9.37
CA MET A 87 -0.88 20.69 10.15
C MET A 87 0.37 19.98 10.68
N THR A 88 0.40 19.68 11.98
CA THR A 88 1.47 18.87 12.58
C THR A 88 1.33 17.41 12.17
N ARG A 89 2.38 16.60 12.41
CA ARG A 89 2.33 15.16 12.17
C ARG A 89 1.35 14.48 13.13
N GLU A 90 1.33 14.90 14.38
CA GLU A 90 0.47 14.39 15.44
C GLU A 90 -1.01 14.63 15.11
N GLU A 91 -1.35 15.85 14.67
CA GLU A 91 -2.72 16.18 14.23
C GLU A 91 -3.16 15.30 13.06
N LEU A 92 -2.30 15.09 12.06
CA LEU A 92 -2.60 14.22 10.93
C LEU A 92 -2.84 12.77 11.39
N ILE A 93 -1.97 12.23 12.28
CA ILE A 93 -2.12 10.89 12.82
C ILE A 93 -3.44 10.76 13.58
N GLY A 94 -3.77 11.71 14.45
CA GLY A 94 -5.01 11.68 15.23
C GLY A 94 -6.26 11.66 14.36
N VAL A 95 -6.32 12.55 13.36
CA VAL A 95 -7.47 12.59 12.44
C VAL A 95 -7.58 11.31 11.63
N ASN A 96 -6.49 10.85 11.02
CA ASN A 96 -6.52 9.66 10.19
C ASN A 96 -6.74 8.38 11.00
N ALA A 97 -6.25 8.30 12.22
CA ALA A 97 -6.54 7.20 13.14
C ALA A 97 -8.05 7.06 13.42
N GLY A 98 -8.72 8.17 13.70
CA GLY A 98 -10.18 8.19 13.89
C GLY A 98 -10.93 7.71 12.65
N ILE A 99 -10.52 8.19 11.47
CA ILE A 99 -11.13 7.80 10.19
C ILE A 99 -10.93 6.30 9.92
N VAL A 100 -9.69 5.82 9.97
CA VAL A 100 -9.34 4.41 9.68
C VAL A 100 -10.05 3.46 10.65
N LYS A 101 -10.04 3.77 11.96
CA LYS A 101 -10.74 2.95 12.96
C LYS A 101 -12.24 2.88 12.68
N SER A 102 -12.88 4.02 12.44
CA SER A 102 -14.32 4.08 12.13
C SER A 102 -14.67 3.27 10.86
N VAL A 103 -13.87 3.40 9.82
CA VAL A 103 -14.03 2.62 8.58
C VAL A 103 -13.91 1.12 8.84
N CYS A 104 -12.87 0.71 9.55
CA CYS A 104 -12.63 -0.70 9.87
C CYS A 104 -13.76 -1.30 10.71
N ASP A 105 -14.25 -0.58 11.74
CA ASP A 105 -15.37 -1.01 12.58
C ASP A 105 -16.64 -1.24 11.73
N GLN A 106 -16.91 -0.35 10.77
CA GLN A 106 -18.07 -0.49 9.88
C GLN A 106 -17.90 -1.64 8.89
N VAL A 107 -16.75 -1.75 8.25
CA VAL A 107 -16.47 -2.79 7.27
C VAL A 107 -16.55 -4.19 7.90
N LEU A 108 -15.91 -4.40 9.06
CA LEU A 108 -15.88 -5.70 9.72
C LEU A 108 -17.24 -6.16 10.24
N LYS A 109 -18.17 -5.23 10.45
CA LYS A 109 -19.56 -5.56 10.79
C LYS A 109 -20.24 -6.34 9.66
N TYR A 110 -19.93 -6.04 8.39
CA TYR A 110 -20.54 -6.66 7.22
C TYR A 110 -19.62 -7.67 6.52
N SER A 111 -18.31 -7.54 6.68
CA SER A 111 -17.30 -8.43 6.10
C SER A 111 -16.27 -8.85 7.15
N PRO A 112 -16.67 -9.66 8.17
CA PRO A 112 -15.84 -9.98 9.33
C PRO A 112 -14.57 -10.77 8.97
N ASN A 113 -14.54 -11.41 7.82
CA ASN A 113 -13.42 -12.24 7.35
C ASN A 113 -12.53 -11.53 6.32
N ALA A 114 -12.85 -10.30 5.93
CA ALA A 114 -12.08 -9.58 4.92
C ALA A 114 -10.61 -9.39 5.30
N ILE A 115 -9.75 -9.41 4.29
CA ILE A 115 -8.35 -8.98 4.42
C ILE A 115 -8.31 -7.48 4.18
N LEU A 116 -7.65 -6.75 5.07
CA LEU A 116 -7.58 -5.30 5.04
C LEU A 116 -6.25 -4.83 4.43
N VAL A 117 -6.32 -4.06 3.35
CA VAL A 117 -5.17 -3.43 2.70
C VAL A 117 -5.19 -1.94 3.03
N VAL A 118 -4.25 -1.49 3.85
CA VAL A 118 -4.18 -0.11 4.33
C VAL A 118 -3.29 0.71 3.40
N VAL A 119 -3.84 1.82 2.91
CA VAL A 119 -3.16 2.80 2.05
C VAL A 119 -3.07 4.18 2.72
N SER A 120 -3.95 4.44 3.68
CA SER A 120 -4.05 5.71 4.41
C SER A 120 -2.76 6.05 5.16
N ASN A 121 -2.31 7.31 5.07
CA ASN A 121 -1.06 7.77 5.68
C ASN A 121 -1.25 8.38 7.09
N PRO A 122 -0.23 8.26 7.97
CA PRO A 122 1.03 7.51 7.81
C PRO A 122 0.79 6.01 7.78
N MET A 123 1.15 5.34 6.66
CA MET A 123 0.67 4.02 6.32
C MET A 123 1.08 2.94 7.34
N ASP A 124 2.33 2.90 7.77
CA ASP A 124 2.79 1.92 8.77
C ASP A 124 2.04 2.10 10.10
N THR A 125 1.86 3.35 10.53
CA THR A 125 1.12 3.70 11.75
C THR A 125 -0.36 3.32 11.64
N MET A 126 -0.99 3.54 10.49
CA MET A 126 -2.40 3.16 10.27
C MET A 126 -2.58 1.64 10.17
N ALA A 127 -1.61 0.92 9.58
CA ALA A 127 -1.62 -0.55 9.58
C ALA A 127 -1.47 -1.12 11.01
N TYR A 128 -0.58 -0.54 11.82
CA TYR A 128 -0.44 -0.90 13.24
C TYR A 128 -1.74 -0.65 14.01
N LEU A 129 -2.35 0.52 13.85
CA LEU A 129 -3.65 0.84 14.45
C LEU A 129 -4.71 -0.18 14.06
N THR A 130 -4.84 -0.47 12.76
CA THR A 130 -5.83 -1.40 12.23
C THR A 130 -5.70 -2.78 12.87
N LEU A 131 -4.47 -3.28 13.02
CA LEU A 131 -4.21 -4.57 13.65
C LEU A 131 -4.64 -4.59 15.12
N HIS A 132 -4.15 -3.63 15.90
CA HIS A 132 -4.28 -3.65 17.36
C HIS A 132 -5.65 -3.21 17.85
N ALA A 133 -6.24 -2.17 17.23
CA ALA A 133 -7.56 -1.67 17.63
C ALA A 133 -8.68 -2.68 17.37
N LEU A 134 -8.48 -3.58 16.40
CA LEU A 134 -9.50 -4.55 15.99
C LEU A 134 -9.19 -5.99 16.43
N GLY A 135 -8.01 -6.23 17.02
CA GLY A 135 -7.59 -7.57 17.44
C GLY A 135 -7.55 -8.59 16.31
N LEU A 136 -7.20 -8.16 15.10
CA LEU A 136 -7.18 -9.03 13.92
C LEU A 136 -5.92 -9.92 13.90
N PRO A 137 -6.00 -11.12 13.29
CA PRO A 137 -4.81 -11.89 12.98
C PRO A 137 -3.87 -11.09 12.05
N ARG A 138 -2.56 -11.14 12.33
CA ARG A 138 -1.55 -10.32 11.62
C ARG A 138 -1.52 -10.53 10.10
N ASN A 139 -1.86 -11.73 9.65
CA ASN A 139 -1.90 -12.04 8.22
C ASN A 139 -3.02 -11.32 7.46
N ARG A 140 -4.02 -10.78 8.16
CA ARG A 140 -5.18 -10.11 7.56
C ARG A 140 -5.03 -8.59 7.44
N VAL A 141 -3.95 -8.01 7.95
CA VAL A 141 -3.69 -6.57 7.85
C VAL A 141 -2.39 -6.34 7.07
N ILE A 142 -2.50 -5.65 5.95
CA ILE A 142 -1.42 -5.43 5.00
C ILE A 142 -1.29 -3.93 4.73
N GLY A 143 -0.13 -3.35 5.02
CA GLY A 143 0.17 -1.99 4.57
C GLY A 143 0.80 -1.99 3.18
N MET A 144 0.24 -1.24 2.23
CA MET A 144 0.61 -1.33 0.81
C MET A 144 1.98 -0.70 0.47
N GLY A 145 2.61 0.11 1.33
CA GLY A 145 3.76 0.98 1.04
C GLY A 145 4.87 0.39 0.17
N GLY A 146 5.47 -0.74 0.58
CA GLY A 146 6.60 -1.35 -0.13
C GLY A 146 6.30 -1.77 -1.57
N ALA A 147 5.06 -2.14 -1.89
CA ALA A 147 4.64 -2.44 -3.26
C ALA A 147 4.81 -1.22 -4.18
N LEU A 148 4.38 -0.05 -3.71
CA LEU A 148 4.53 1.22 -4.42
C LEU A 148 6.00 1.66 -4.52
N ASP A 149 6.74 1.57 -3.40
CA ASP A 149 8.12 2.03 -3.33
C ASP A 149 9.03 1.18 -4.23
N SER A 150 8.77 -0.14 -4.29
CA SER A 150 9.47 -1.05 -5.22
C SER A 150 9.12 -0.76 -6.69
N ALA A 151 7.89 -0.34 -7.00
CA ALA A 151 7.53 0.09 -8.35
C ALA A 151 8.28 1.37 -8.74
N ARG A 152 8.49 2.32 -7.82
CA ARG A 152 9.31 3.50 -8.03
C ARG A 152 10.78 3.14 -8.29
N LEU A 153 11.33 2.23 -7.48
CA LEU A 153 12.69 1.72 -7.67
C LEU A 153 12.86 1.15 -9.08
N LYS A 154 11.95 0.27 -9.51
CA LYS A 154 11.98 -0.34 -10.85
C LYS A 154 11.86 0.70 -11.97
N TYR A 155 11.05 1.74 -11.77
CA TYR A 155 10.96 2.84 -12.72
C TYR A 155 12.30 3.56 -12.87
N PHE A 156 12.93 4.02 -11.79
CA PHE A 156 14.21 4.74 -11.86
C PHE A 156 15.35 3.86 -12.38
N LEU A 157 15.36 2.58 -12.03
CA LEU A 157 16.29 1.61 -12.60
C LEU A 157 16.13 1.48 -14.11
N SER A 158 14.89 1.34 -14.58
CA SER A 158 14.64 1.23 -16.04
C SER A 158 15.09 2.45 -16.80
N GLN A 159 14.99 3.66 -16.19
CA GLN A 159 15.50 4.89 -16.79
C GLN A 159 17.04 4.91 -16.83
N ALA A 160 17.70 4.51 -15.74
CA ALA A 160 19.17 4.47 -15.68
C ALA A 160 19.74 3.42 -16.63
N LEU A 161 19.14 2.23 -16.70
CA LEU A 161 19.54 1.13 -17.59
C LEU A 161 19.05 1.30 -19.04
N LYS A 162 18.15 2.26 -19.31
CA LYS A 162 17.49 2.46 -20.63
C LYS A 162 16.84 1.16 -21.13
N CYS A 163 16.14 0.45 -20.24
CA CYS A 163 15.54 -0.85 -20.52
C CYS A 163 14.04 -0.87 -20.22
N ASN A 164 13.38 -1.99 -20.52
CA ASN A 164 11.97 -2.20 -20.15
C ASN A 164 11.84 -2.37 -18.63
N ALA A 165 10.93 -1.64 -18.00
CA ALA A 165 10.68 -1.72 -16.56
C ALA A 165 10.24 -3.13 -16.08
N ASN A 166 9.67 -3.95 -16.96
CA ASN A 166 9.31 -5.34 -16.64
C ASN A 166 10.53 -6.29 -16.59
N ASP A 167 11.70 -5.82 -17.04
CA ASP A 167 12.92 -6.62 -17.06
C ASP A 167 13.81 -6.38 -15.83
N VAL A 168 13.41 -5.44 -14.96
CA VAL A 168 14.11 -5.15 -13.71
C VAL A 168 13.31 -5.62 -12.50
N ASP A 169 14.01 -6.21 -11.55
CA ASP A 169 13.49 -6.59 -10.25
C ASP A 169 14.26 -5.91 -9.13
N GLY A 170 13.55 -5.63 -8.04
CA GLY A 170 14.12 -4.98 -6.86
C GLY A 170 13.06 -4.76 -5.80
N PHE A 171 13.53 -4.63 -4.56
CA PHE A 171 12.67 -4.49 -3.39
C PHE A 171 13.04 -3.23 -2.61
N VAL A 172 12.01 -2.60 -2.04
CA VAL A 172 12.16 -1.57 -1.01
C VAL A 172 11.55 -2.10 0.26
N ILE A 173 12.31 -2.07 1.35
CA ILE A 173 11.87 -2.44 2.69
C ILE A 173 11.93 -1.23 3.64
N GLY A 174 11.61 -1.42 4.91
CA GLY A 174 11.57 -0.33 5.90
C GLY A 174 10.24 0.41 5.90
N GLY A 175 10.17 1.51 6.63
CA GLY A 175 8.98 2.35 6.73
C GLY A 175 8.66 3.09 5.43
N HIS A 176 7.37 3.33 5.19
CA HIS A 176 6.89 4.04 4.00
C HIS A 176 7.05 5.56 4.17
N GLY A 177 8.24 6.07 4.01
CA GLY A 177 8.56 7.50 4.10
C GLY A 177 9.89 7.83 3.44
N ASP A 178 10.06 9.07 2.98
CA ASP A 178 11.21 9.51 2.19
C ASP A 178 12.57 9.26 2.86
N THR A 179 12.61 9.18 4.19
CA THR A 179 13.82 8.94 4.99
C THR A 179 13.88 7.56 5.64
N THR A 180 12.84 6.73 5.47
CA THR A 180 12.71 5.46 6.17
C THR A 180 12.67 4.25 5.26
N MET A 181 12.43 4.45 3.96
CA MET A 181 12.47 3.37 2.98
C MET A 181 13.91 3.01 2.63
N ILE A 182 14.15 1.74 2.35
CA ILE A 182 15.46 1.17 2.06
C ILE A 182 15.38 0.38 0.76
N PRO A 183 15.77 0.99 -0.38
CA PRO A 183 15.95 0.25 -1.62
C PRO A 183 17.09 -0.77 -1.47
N LEU A 184 16.79 -2.06 -1.61
CA LEU A 184 17.77 -3.14 -1.47
C LEU A 184 18.54 -3.33 -2.77
N THR A 185 19.65 -2.62 -2.93
CA THR A 185 20.49 -2.71 -4.14
C THR A 185 21.16 -4.08 -4.28
N SER A 186 21.41 -4.77 -3.18
CA SER A 186 21.93 -6.13 -3.15
C SER A 186 20.98 -7.17 -3.78
N TYR A 187 19.67 -6.89 -3.77
CA TYR A 187 18.62 -7.74 -4.34
C TYR A 187 18.01 -7.17 -5.63
N THR A 188 18.67 -6.19 -6.24
CA THR A 188 18.16 -5.54 -7.45
C THR A 188 18.83 -6.13 -8.68
N THR A 189 18.03 -6.57 -9.65
CA THR A 189 18.52 -7.27 -10.84
C THR A 189 17.90 -6.76 -12.13
N TYR A 190 18.64 -6.89 -13.21
CA TYR A 190 18.17 -6.79 -14.59
C TYR A 190 18.26 -8.18 -15.22
N LYS A 191 17.09 -8.80 -15.48
CA LYS A 191 17.01 -10.18 -16.00
C LYS A 191 17.83 -11.18 -15.18
N GLY A 192 17.84 -11.05 -13.85
CA GLY A 192 18.55 -11.97 -12.95
C GLY A 192 20.04 -11.65 -12.73
N ILE A 193 20.60 -10.65 -13.43
CA ILE A 193 21.97 -10.16 -13.22
C ILE A 193 21.92 -8.95 -12.31
N ASN A 194 22.78 -8.90 -11.29
CA ASN A 194 22.80 -7.76 -10.37
C ASN A 194 23.07 -6.45 -11.12
N VAL A 195 22.35 -5.40 -10.79
CA VAL A 195 22.44 -4.09 -11.49
C VAL A 195 23.80 -3.43 -11.34
N SER A 196 24.61 -3.81 -10.33
CA SER A 196 26.00 -3.36 -10.17
C SER A 196 26.93 -3.75 -11.32
N GLU A 197 26.52 -4.75 -12.15
CA GLU A 197 27.26 -5.11 -13.37
C GLU A 197 27.03 -4.11 -14.51
N PHE A 198 26.00 -3.28 -14.41
CA PHE A 198 25.57 -2.35 -15.48
C PHE A 198 25.67 -0.87 -15.08
N LEU A 199 25.54 -0.58 -13.79
CA LEU A 199 25.52 0.78 -13.25
C LEU A 199 26.72 1.01 -12.34
N SER A 200 27.36 2.16 -12.45
CA SER A 200 28.37 2.60 -11.50
C SER A 200 27.77 2.84 -10.12
N PRO A 201 28.58 2.83 -9.05
CA PRO A 201 28.11 3.15 -7.70
C PRO A 201 27.37 4.49 -7.60
N GLU A 202 27.82 5.51 -8.33
CA GLU A 202 27.22 6.84 -8.36
C GLU A 202 25.83 6.81 -9.05
N GLU A 203 25.70 6.11 -10.18
CA GLU A 203 24.41 5.95 -10.87
C GLU A 203 23.40 5.21 -9.99
N LEU A 204 23.86 4.14 -9.30
CA LEU A 204 23.01 3.37 -8.41
C LEU A 204 22.59 4.19 -7.18
N GLU A 205 23.48 5.00 -6.61
CA GLU A 205 23.14 5.93 -5.52
C GLU A 205 22.10 6.96 -5.96
N ASN A 206 22.20 7.47 -7.19
CA ASN A 206 21.22 8.39 -7.76
C ASN A 206 19.84 7.73 -7.94
N VAL A 207 19.78 6.46 -8.35
CA VAL A 207 18.54 5.67 -8.40
C VAL A 207 17.93 5.53 -7.01
N VAL A 208 18.72 5.17 -6.00
CA VAL A 208 18.26 5.05 -4.61
C VAL A 208 17.68 6.38 -4.11
N LYS A 209 18.41 7.49 -4.27
CA LYS A 209 17.96 8.83 -3.85
C LYS A 209 16.65 9.21 -4.55
N SER A 210 16.58 9.01 -5.87
CA SER A 210 15.37 9.32 -6.66
C SER A 210 14.17 8.48 -6.22
N THR A 211 14.39 7.22 -5.87
CA THR A 211 13.37 6.33 -5.33
C THR A 211 12.81 6.87 -4.02
N MET A 212 13.69 7.23 -3.08
CA MET A 212 13.33 7.71 -1.75
C MET A 212 12.49 8.99 -1.81
N VAL A 213 12.89 9.97 -2.63
CA VAL A 213 12.19 11.24 -2.77
C VAL A 213 11.09 11.24 -3.84
N GLY A 214 10.85 10.13 -4.51
CA GLY A 214 9.92 10.05 -5.65
C GLY A 214 8.50 10.50 -5.32
N GLY A 215 8.02 10.28 -4.10
CA GLY A 215 6.72 10.77 -3.64
C GLY A 215 6.68 12.29 -3.52
N ALA A 216 7.68 12.89 -2.90
CA ALA A 216 7.80 14.35 -2.75
C ALA A 216 7.98 15.03 -4.11
N THR A 217 8.79 14.45 -5.01
CA THR A 217 8.99 14.95 -6.38
C THR A 217 7.67 15.01 -7.14
N LEU A 218 6.88 13.92 -7.13
CA LEU A 218 5.57 13.90 -7.78
C LEU A 218 4.60 14.92 -7.16
N THR A 219 4.61 15.08 -5.85
CA THR A 219 3.79 16.08 -5.17
C THR A 219 4.15 17.49 -5.61
N GLY A 220 5.43 17.79 -5.77
CA GLY A 220 5.89 19.08 -6.29
C GLY A 220 5.45 19.33 -7.73
N LEU A 221 5.50 18.31 -8.60
CA LEU A 221 5.12 18.42 -10.01
C LEU A 221 3.60 18.50 -10.23
N LEU A 222 2.83 17.74 -9.44
CA LEU A 222 1.37 17.60 -9.61
C LEU A 222 0.57 18.60 -8.77
N GLY A 223 1.19 19.25 -7.79
CA GLY A 223 0.49 20.07 -6.78
C GLY A 223 -0.36 19.25 -5.79
N THR A 224 -0.29 17.94 -5.87
CA THR A 224 -1.00 16.99 -5.00
C THR A 224 -0.24 15.65 -4.96
N SER A 225 -0.60 14.77 -4.01
CA SER A 225 -0.01 13.43 -3.93
C SER A 225 -0.29 12.61 -5.19
N ALA A 226 0.65 11.75 -5.57
CA ALA A 226 0.46 10.77 -6.65
C ALA A 226 -0.76 9.87 -6.38
N TRP A 227 -1.43 9.40 -7.42
CA TRP A 227 -2.60 8.52 -7.30
C TRP A 227 -2.61 7.31 -8.23
N MET A 228 -2.04 7.43 -9.45
CA MET A 228 -2.02 6.32 -10.42
C MET A 228 -1.23 5.11 -9.88
N ALA A 229 0.02 5.32 -9.51
CA ALA A 229 0.86 4.24 -9.00
C ALA A 229 0.38 3.69 -7.65
N PRO A 230 -0.03 4.50 -6.66
CA PRO A 230 -0.64 3.98 -5.43
C PRO A 230 -1.90 3.16 -5.67
N GLY A 231 -2.80 3.61 -6.56
CA GLY A 231 -4.01 2.87 -6.92
C GLY A 231 -3.69 1.52 -7.56
N ALA A 232 -2.75 1.50 -8.52
CA ALA A 232 -2.29 0.27 -9.16
C ALA A 232 -1.59 -0.68 -8.18
N ALA A 233 -0.76 -0.15 -7.27
CA ALA A 233 -0.07 -0.95 -6.25
C ALA A 233 -1.08 -1.61 -5.29
N ALA A 234 -2.10 -0.86 -4.82
CA ALA A 234 -3.16 -1.41 -3.98
C ALA A 234 -3.96 -2.50 -4.71
N ALA A 235 -4.31 -2.27 -5.98
CA ALA A 235 -4.98 -3.27 -6.81
C ALA A 235 -4.13 -4.53 -7.00
N SER A 236 -2.80 -4.40 -7.17
CA SER A 236 -1.91 -5.56 -7.34
C SER A 236 -1.80 -6.43 -6.07
N VAL A 237 -1.89 -5.83 -4.88
CA VAL A 237 -1.96 -6.58 -3.62
C VAL A 237 -3.29 -7.32 -3.52
N ALA A 238 -4.41 -6.66 -3.84
CA ALA A 238 -5.73 -7.29 -3.86
C ALA A 238 -5.79 -8.44 -4.88
N GLU A 239 -5.20 -8.26 -6.06
CA GLU A 239 -5.11 -9.31 -7.08
C GLU A 239 -4.35 -10.54 -6.59
N ALA A 240 -3.22 -10.35 -5.91
CA ALA A 240 -2.45 -11.45 -5.34
C ALA A 240 -3.25 -12.27 -4.31
N ILE A 241 -4.15 -11.60 -3.57
CA ILE A 241 -5.05 -12.24 -2.61
C ILE A 241 -6.18 -12.98 -3.34
N ILE A 242 -6.94 -12.27 -4.18
CA ILE A 242 -8.14 -12.80 -4.85
C ILE A 242 -7.80 -14.00 -5.76
N LYS A 243 -6.70 -13.88 -6.52
CA LYS A 243 -6.24 -14.92 -7.45
C LYS A 243 -5.29 -15.95 -6.80
N ASP A 244 -5.08 -15.90 -5.50
CA ASP A 244 -4.16 -16.77 -4.72
C ASP A 244 -2.77 -16.93 -5.38
N GLN A 245 -2.19 -15.81 -5.81
CA GLN A 245 -0.98 -15.84 -6.66
C GLN A 245 0.29 -16.28 -5.95
N LYS A 246 0.33 -16.30 -4.60
CA LYS A 246 1.54 -16.54 -3.80
C LYS A 246 2.69 -15.62 -4.20
N LYS A 247 2.34 -14.40 -4.56
CA LYS A 247 3.27 -13.40 -5.09
C LYS A 247 4.12 -12.81 -3.97
N MET A 248 5.41 -12.66 -4.21
CA MET A 248 6.28 -11.93 -3.30
C MET A 248 6.10 -10.43 -3.54
N ILE A 249 5.58 -9.74 -2.53
CA ILE A 249 5.35 -8.29 -2.55
C ILE A 249 5.87 -7.70 -1.24
N PRO A 250 6.76 -6.72 -1.25
CA PRO A 250 7.09 -5.97 -0.05
C PRO A 250 5.87 -5.21 0.46
N CYS A 251 5.50 -5.47 1.70
CA CYS A 251 4.35 -4.85 2.36
C CYS A 251 4.69 -4.54 3.81
N SER A 252 4.04 -3.54 4.40
CA SER A 252 4.11 -3.33 5.84
C SER A 252 3.33 -4.45 6.54
N ALA A 253 4.06 -5.27 7.28
CA ALA A 253 3.57 -6.43 7.99
C ALA A 253 3.88 -6.33 9.48
N ALA A 254 3.02 -6.91 10.32
CA ALA A 254 3.27 -7.00 11.75
C ALA A 254 4.32 -8.08 12.05
N LEU A 255 5.43 -7.67 12.65
CA LEU A 255 6.55 -8.55 12.97
C LEU A 255 6.41 -9.11 14.40
N GLU A 256 6.71 -10.40 14.55
CA GLU A 256 6.69 -11.14 15.81
C GLU A 256 8.03 -11.82 16.14
N GLY A 257 9.10 -11.31 15.57
CA GLY A 257 10.48 -11.79 15.75
C GLY A 257 11.33 -11.70 14.50
N GLU A 258 10.70 -11.58 13.34
CA GLU A 258 11.39 -11.45 12.06
C GLU A 258 12.28 -10.19 12.08
N TYR A 259 13.46 -10.28 11.49
CA TYR A 259 14.51 -9.26 11.53
C TYR A 259 14.91 -8.82 12.96
N GLY A 260 14.61 -9.63 14.00
CA GLY A 260 14.82 -9.29 15.41
C GLY A 260 13.80 -8.31 15.98
N MET A 261 12.74 -7.97 15.25
CA MET A 261 11.74 -6.96 15.61
C MET A 261 10.44 -7.60 16.09
N LYS A 262 9.77 -6.96 17.05
CA LYS A 262 8.46 -7.36 17.56
C LYS A 262 7.58 -6.13 17.78
N ASP A 263 6.26 -6.32 17.73
CA ASP A 263 5.27 -5.26 17.99
C ASP A 263 5.54 -4.02 17.15
N ILE A 264 5.62 -4.21 15.84
CA ILE A 264 5.78 -3.15 14.83
C ILE A 264 5.20 -3.63 13.51
N THR A 265 4.62 -2.71 12.75
CA THR A 265 4.31 -2.88 11.34
C THR A 265 5.32 -2.10 10.52
N ILE A 266 6.04 -2.78 9.64
CA ILE A 266 7.10 -2.21 8.82
C ILE A 266 7.22 -2.98 7.51
N GLY A 267 7.69 -2.33 6.45
CA GLY A 267 7.86 -2.92 5.13
C GLY A 267 8.90 -4.02 5.09
N VAL A 268 8.48 -5.22 4.74
CA VAL A 268 9.31 -6.42 4.56
C VAL A 268 8.79 -7.26 3.41
N PRO A 269 9.60 -8.13 2.78
CA PRO A 269 9.13 -9.01 1.73
C PRO A 269 8.13 -10.04 2.28
N CYS A 270 6.95 -10.11 1.68
CA CYS A 270 5.86 -11.00 2.07
C CYS A 270 5.41 -11.87 0.90
N ILE A 271 5.06 -13.12 1.17
CA ILE A 271 4.30 -13.95 0.24
C ILE A 271 2.82 -13.67 0.47
N ILE A 272 2.16 -13.11 -0.55
CA ILE A 272 0.75 -12.72 -0.51
C ILE A 272 -0.08 -13.73 -1.31
N GLY A 273 -1.06 -14.30 -0.65
CA GLY A 273 -2.02 -15.24 -1.24
C GLY A 273 -3.41 -15.08 -0.64
N LYS A 274 -4.29 -16.05 -0.86
CA LYS A 274 -5.72 -15.97 -0.46
C LYS A 274 -5.94 -15.77 1.04
N ASN A 275 -4.96 -16.06 1.88
CA ASN A 275 -5.05 -15.86 3.32
C ASN A 275 -4.42 -14.52 3.77
N GLY A 276 -4.06 -13.63 2.84
CA GLY A 276 -3.32 -12.41 3.11
C GLY A 276 -1.81 -12.65 3.13
N ILE A 277 -1.12 -12.21 4.18
CA ILE A 277 0.32 -12.48 4.37
C ILE A 277 0.47 -13.94 4.81
N GLU A 278 0.94 -14.80 3.93
CA GLU A 278 1.12 -16.22 4.23
C GLU A 278 2.51 -16.52 4.78
N LYS A 279 3.49 -15.69 4.43
CA LYS A 279 4.86 -15.80 4.93
C LYS A 279 5.57 -14.44 4.87
N ILE A 280 6.31 -14.11 5.90
CA ILE A 280 7.30 -13.04 5.90
C ILE A 280 8.65 -13.68 5.58
N LEU A 281 9.40 -13.08 4.65
CA LEU A 281 10.72 -13.56 4.26
C LEU A 281 11.80 -12.71 4.92
N GLU A 282 12.68 -13.36 5.67
CA GLU A 282 13.89 -12.72 6.18
C GLU A 282 14.99 -12.86 5.13
N LEU A 283 15.41 -11.75 4.52
CA LEU A 283 16.48 -11.71 3.55
C LEU A 283 17.83 -11.59 4.27
N ASN A 284 18.86 -12.18 3.67
CA ASN A 284 20.22 -12.01 4.13
C ASN A 284 20.77 -10.66 3.63
N ILE A 285 20.32 -9.57 4.27
CA ILE A 285 20.75 -8.21 3.96
C ILE A 285 22.13 -7.90 4.56
N SER A 286 22.85 -6.96 3.96
CA SER A 286 24.16 -6.52 4.44
C SER A 286 24.07 -5.85 5.83
N GLU A 287 25.18 -5.74 6.54
CA GLU A 287 25.22 -5.03 7.83
C GLU A 287 24.82 -3.54 7.69
N GLU A 288 25.16 -2.92 6.57
CA GLU A 288 24.75 -1.55 6.26
C GLU A 288 23.24 -1.44 6.07
N GLU A 289 22.64 -2.34 5.28
CA GLU A 289 21.19 -2.39 5.07
C GLU A 289 20.45 -2.71 6.38
N ARG A 290 21.03 -3.58 7.21
CA ARG A 290 20.50 -3.91 8.54
C ARG A 290 20.51 -2.70 9.47
N ALA A 291 21.61 -1.94 9.51
CA ALA A 291 21.69 -0.71 10.29
C ALA A 291 20.62 0.30 9.86
N LYS A 292 20.44 0.51 8.55
CA LYS A 292 19.36 1.37 8.01
C LYS A 292 17.97 0.87 8.39
N LEU A 293 17.78 -0.46 8.44
CA LEU A 293 16.49 -1.05 8.84
C LEU A 293 16.18 -0.77 10.32
N HIS A 294 17.18 -0.79 11.21
CA HIS A 294 17.00 -0.40 12.61
C HIS A 294 16.73 1.10 12.79
N GLU A 295 17.36 1.96 11.98
CA GLU A 295 17.02 3.39 11.97
C GLU A 295 15.58 3.63 11.52
N SER A 296 15.17 2.91 10.49
CA SER A 296 13.79 2.93 9.99
C SER A 296 12.79 2.44 11.04
N GLU A 297 13.11 1.35 11.74
CA GLU A 297 12.34 0.83 12.86
C GLU A 297 12.12 1.91 13.93
N ALA A 298 13.19 2.57 14.35
CA ALA A 298 13.12 3.62 15.37
C ALA A 298 12.19 4.78 14.94
N ALA A 299 12.25 5.18 13.68
CA ALA A 299 11.39 6.22 13.12
C ALA A 299 9.91 5.80 13.05
N VAL A 300 9.61 4.56 12.66
CA VAL A 300 8.25 4.01 12.64
C VAL A 300 7.69 3.90 14.05
N ARG A 301 8.47 3.39 15.01
CA ARG A 301 8.06 3.32 16.42
C ARG A 301 7.71 4.69 17.00
N LYS A 302 8.49 5.72 16.66
CA LYS A 302 8.23 7.09 17.08
C LYS A 302 6.85 7.59 16.59
N THR A 303 6.47 7.31 15.34
CA THR A 303 5.16 7.70 14.83
C THR A 303 4.03 6.84 15.40
N THR A 304 4.27 5.57 15.64
CA THR A 304 3.29 4.66 16.24
C THR A 304 3.02 4.98 17.70
N ALA A 305 4.03 5.42 18.46
CA ALA A 305 3.87 5.83 19.86
C ALA A 305 2.83 6.96 20.04
N ILE A 306 2.68 7.83 19.06
CA ILE A 306 1.69 8.92 19.06
C ILE A 306 0.26 8.38 19.20
N LEU A 307 -0.05 7.18 18.69
CA LEU A 307 -1.37 6.56 18.84
C LEU A 307 -1.74 6.33 20.32
N LYS A 308 -0.76 5.95 21.15
CA LYS A 308 -0.95 5.75 22.59
C LYS A 308 -1.11 7.11 23.31
N GLU A 309 -0.31 8.11 22.92
CA GLU A 309 -0.41 9.47 23.48
C GLU A 309 -1.78 10.10 23.20
N LEU A 310 -2.37 9.78 22.04
CA LEU A 310 -3.70 10.25 21.64
C LEU A 310 -4.85 9.38 22.18
N ASN A 311 -4.57 8.34 22.96
CA ASN A 311 -5.57 7.39 23.48
C ASN A 311 -6.46 6.77 22.39
N VAL A 312 -5.92 6.45 21.22
CA VAL A 312 -6.63 5.77 20.12
C VAL A 312 -6.31 4.29 20.04
N LEU A 313 -5.33 3.85 20.86
CA LEU A 313 -4.97 2.45 21.16
C LEU A 313 -4.95 2.21 22.66
#